data_9eb60ce3c938b2fe8efbf2a7f4c34d74
#
_entry.id   9eb60ce3c938b2fe8efbf2a7f4c34d74
#
_cell.length_a   1.000
_cell.length_b   1.000
_cell.length_c   1.000
_cell.angle_alpha   90.00
_cell.angle_beta   90.00
_cell.angle_gamma   90.00
#
_symmetry.space_group_name_H-M   'P 1'
#
loop_
_entity.id
_entity.type
_entity.pdbx_description
1 polymer ?
#
loop_
_entity_poly.entity_id
_entity_poly.type
_entity_poly.pdbx_seq_one_letter_code
_entity_poly.pdbx_strand_id
1 'polypeptide(L)'
;YPYKDEKYGHAQCNFRGGMEHQTMTFVGLFSRSLLNHELVHHWFGDYITCGSWQDIWLNEGFATYFEGLASEKGMSSMDWESWKSHHISQATKEPNGSVYVYDTTSVGRIFNSRLSYSKGAILLHMLRWTLGDDIFFDAIRNYLNDPELADGYAKSPDLIRHFENTANRELDEFFNDWL
;
A
#
# COMPACT_ATOMS: atom_id res chain seq x y z
N TYR A 1 -2.47 12.40 -9.86
CA TYR A 1 -3.62 12.50 -8.95
C TYR A 1 -4.91 12.16 -9.70
N PRO A 2 -5.65 11.12 -9.26
CA PRO A 2 -6.84 10.64 -9.99
C PRO A 2 -7.96 11.69 -10.10
N TYR A 3 -8.14 12.48 -9.05
CA TYR A 3 -9.23 13.46 -8.93
C TYR A 3 -8.78 14.88 -9.32
N LYS A 4 -8.13 15.01 -10.48
CA LYS A 4 -7.46 16.24 -10.95
C LYS A 4 -8.38 17.46 -11.09
N ASP A 5 -9.68 17.25 -11.23
CA ASP A 5 -10.67 18.31 -11.37
C ASP A 5 -11.26 18.78 -10.04
N GLU A 6 -10.84 18.17 -8.93
CA GLU A 6 -11.26 18.50 -7.58
C GLU A 6 -10.11 19.08 -6.74
N LYS A 7 -10.47 19.86 -5.71
CA LYS A 7 -9.49 20.35 -4.74
C LYS A 7 -9.06 19.21 -3.83
N TYR A 8 -7.77 19.14 -3.55
CA TYR A 8 -7.27 18.32 -2.47
C TYR A 8 -7.03 19.16 -1.21
N GLY A 9 -7.47 18.66 -0.07
CA GLY A 9 -7.34 19.37 1.20
C GLY A 9 -7.11 18.42 2.39
N HIS A 10 -6.85 19.04 3.54
CA HIS A 10 -6.67 18.34 4.80
C HIS A 10 -7.55 18.96 5.87
N ALA A 11 -8.16 18.13 6.71
CA ALA A 11 -8.90 18.55 7.90
C ALA A 11 -8.28 17.91 9.13
N GLN A 12 -7.94 18.72 10.13
CA GLN A 12 -7.47 18.21 11.42
C GLN A 12 -8.67 17.82 12.29
N CYS A 13 -8.64 16.61 12.83
CA CYS A 13 -9.68 16.05 13.67
C CYS A 13 -9.11 15.48 14.96
N ASN A 14 -9.94 15.35 15.99
CA ASN A 14 -9.51 14.83 17.29
C ASN A 14 -9.57 13.29 17.30
N PHE A 15 -8.68 12.62 16.54
CA PHE A 15 -8.46 11.18 16.59
C PHE A 15 -6.98 10.87 16.35
N ARG A 16 -6.58 9.60 16.49
CA ARG A 16 -5.21 9.17 16.21
C ARG A 16 -5.13 8.59 14.79
N GLY A 17 -4.05 8.96 14.05
CA GLY A 17 -3.85 8.50 12.67
C GLY A 17 -4.49 9.42 11.65
N GLY A 18 -4.79 8.89 10.48
CA GLY A 18 -5.45 9.57 9.37
C GLY A 18 -6.64 8.79 8.83
N MET A 19 -7.33 9.39 7.89
CA MET A 19 -8.42 8.79 7.11
C MET A 19 -8.38 9.40 5.72
N GLU A 20 -8.29 8.54 4.75
CA GLU A 20 -8.03 8.85 3.35
C GLU A 20 -9.25 9.37 2.57
N HIS A 21 -10.24 9.92 3.22
CA HIS A 21 -11.44 10.39 2.51
C HIS A 21 -11.10 11.11 1.21
N GLN A 22 -11.69 10.64 0.12
CA GLN A 22 -11.45 11.13 -1.23
C GLN A 22 -11.44 12.66 -1.28
N THR A 23 -10.35 13.24 -1.78
CA THR A 23 -10.11 14.69 -1.93
C THR A 23 -10.02 15.51 -0.63
N MET A 24 -10.33 14.91 0.53
CA MET A 24 -10.26 15.57 1.83
C MET A 24 -9.71 14.64 2.89
N THR A 25 -8.40 14.57 3.04
CA THR A 25 -7.75 13.75 4.07
C THR A 25 -8.01 14.31 5.46
N PHE A 26 -8.46 13.45 6.38
CA PHE A 26 -8.61 13.79 7.79
C PHE A 26 -7.40 13.28 8.57
N VAL A 27 -6.82 14.12 9.42
CA VAL A 27 -5.61 13.76 10.20
C VAL A 27 -5.73 14.22 11.65
N GLY A 28 -5.26 13.38 12.56
CA GLY A 28 -5.14 13.76 13.95
C GLY A 28 -3.95 14.66 14.23
N LEU A 29 -2.91 14.55 13.40
CA LEU A 29 -1.68 15.33 13.47
C LEU A 29 -1.11 15.56 12.07
N PHE A 30 -0.71 16.79 11.77
CA PHE A 30 0.02 17.09 10.55
C PHE A 30 1.47 16.61 10.66
N SER A 31 1.75 15.41 10.16
CA SER A 31 3.11 14.92 9.95
C SER A 31 3.30 14.55 8.49
N ARG A 32 4.50 14.76 7.94
CA ARG A 32 4.78 14.44 6.53
C ARG A 32 4.56 12.96 6.21
N SER A 33 4.94 12.10 7.12
CA SER A 33 4.76 10.66 6.99
C SER A 33 3.27 10.31 6.85
N LEU A 34 2.45 10.74 7.80
CA LEU A 34 1.01 10.50 7.76
C LEU A 34 0.35 11.12 6.52
N LEU A 35 0.70 12.37 6.18
CA LEU A 35 0.14 13.02 4.98
C LEU A 35 0.52 12.30 3.69
N ASN A 36 1.74 11.77 3.59
CA ASN A 36 2.16 10.97 2.44
C ASN A 36 1.38 9.65 2.37
N HIS A 37 1.19 8.96 3.50
CA HIS A 37 0.40 7.75 3.59
C HIS A 37 -1.03 7.97 3.08
N GLU A 38 -1.73 8.94 3.67
CA GLU A 38 -3.11 9.24 3.31
C GLU A 38 -3.25 9.76 1.86
N LEU A 39 -2.24 10.46 1.34
CA LEU A 39 -2.25 10.88 -0.06
C LEU A 39 -2.16 9.70 -1.03
N VAL A 40 -1.37 8.69 -0.70
CA VAL A 40 -1.20 7.49 -1.55
C VAL A 40 -2.49 6.70 -1.66
N HIS A 41 -3.31 6.70 -0.62
CA HIS A 41 -4.61 6.05 -0.65
C HIS A 41 -5.53 6.55 -1.78
N HIS A 42 -5.34 7.78 -2.28
CA HIS A 42 -6.11 8.27 -3.43
C HIS A 42 -5.92 7.43 -4.70
N TRP A 43 -4.80 6.69 -4.82
CA TRP A 43 -4.58 5.72 -5.89
C TRP A 43 -4.89 4.29 -5.43
N PHE A 44 -4.49 3.93 -4.20
CA PHE A 44 -4.60 2.59 -3.61
C PHE A 44 -5.54 2.65 -2.40
N GLY A 45 -6.83 2.59 -2.65
CA GLY A 45 -7.90 2.72 -1.66
C GLY A 45 -9.11 3.42 -2.23
N ASP A 46 -8.94 4.64 -2.76
CA ASP A 46 -10.04 5.42 -3.33
C ASP A 46 -10.24 5.10 -4.81
N TYR A 47 -9.20 5.25 -5.64
CA TYR A 47 -9.31 5.03 -7.09
C TYR A 47 -9.44 3.55 -7.46
N ILE A 48 -8.62 2.70 -6.84
CA ILE A 48 -8.78 1.25 -6.88
C ILE A 48 -8.87 0.76 -5.44
N THR A 49 -10.05 0.32 -5.03
CA THR A 49 -10.33 -0.15 -3.67
C THR A 49 -10.09 -1.66 -3.57
N CYS A 50 -9.64 -2.16 -2.43
CA CYS A 50 -9.59 -3.61 -2.20
C CYS A 50 -10.98 -4.22 -2.30
N GLY A 51 -11.13 -5.29 -3.08
CA GLY A 51 -12.41 -5.95 -3.36
C GLY A 51 -13.00 -6.73 -2.17
N SER A 52 -12.22 -6.91 -1.12
CA SER A 52 -12.65 -7.47 0.16
C SER A 52 -11.66 -7.08 1.27
N TRP A 53 -12.10 -7.16 2.52
CA TRP A 53 -11.21 -6.98 3.68
C TRP A 53 -10.07 -7.99 3.74
N GLN A 54 -10.17 -9.09 3.02
CA GLN A 54 -9.10 -10.08 2.89
C GLN A 54 -7.87 -9.48 2.20
N ASP A 55 -8.11 -8.56 1.28
CA ASP A 55 -7.10 -7.92 0.43
C ASP A 55 -6.70 -6.51 0.90
N ILE A 56 -7.02 -6.12 2.14
CA ILE A 56 -6.76 -4.76 2.67
C ILE A 56 -5.28 -4.32 2.56
N TRP A 57 -4.34 -5.26 2.46
CA TRP A 57 -2.93 -4.97 2.23
C TRP A 57 -2.67 -4.24 0.90
N LEU A 58 -3.59 -4.36 -0.08
CA LEU A 58 -3.54 -3.60 -1.32
C LEU A 58 -3.71 -2.09 -1.08
N ASN A 59 -4.49 -1.71 -0.08
CA ASN A 59 -4.60 -0.32 0.35
C ASN A 59 -3.42 0.04 1.26
N GLU A 60 -3.33 -0.61 2.40
CA GLU A 60 -2.42 -0.23 3.49
C GLU A 60 -0.94 -0.52 3.21
N GLY A 61 -0.66 -1.65 2.54
CA GLY A 61 0.69 -2.01 2.14
C GLY A 61 1.26 -1.03 1.11
N PHE A 62 0.45 -0.66 0.10
CA PHE A 62 0.85 0.35 -0.89
C PHE A 62 1.00 1.73 -0.25
N ALA A 63 0.04 2.18 0.57
CA ALA A 63 0.14 3.48 1.25
C ALA A 63 1.41 3.55 2.11
N THR A 64 1.69 2.50 2.89
CA THR A 64 2.91 2.41 3.70
C THR A 64 4.17 2.39 2.84
N TYR A 65 4.19 1.63 1.75
CA TYR A 65 5.38 1.54 0.89
C TYR A 65 5.69 2.85 0.18
N PHE A 66 4.70 3.50 -0.39
CA PHE A 66 4.90 4.77 -1.09
C PHE A 66 5.19 5.94 -0.13
N GLU A 67 4.70 5.90 1.12
CA GLU A 67 5.20 6.75 2.19
C GLU A 67 6.73 6.58 2.35
N GLY A 68 7.21 5.32 2.34
CA GLY A 68 8.64 5.00 2.35
C GLY A 68 9.39 5.53 1.13
N LEU A 69 8.80 5.46 -0.07
CA LEU A 69 9.40 6.06 -1.27
C LEU A 69 9.52 7.58 -1.17
N ALA A 70 8.61 8.25 -0.47
CA ALA A 70 8.78 9.67 -0.16
C ALA A 70 10.00 9.90 0.75
N SER A 71 10.30 8.98 1.66
CA SER A 71 11.54 9.00 2.46
C SER A 71 12.78 8.78 1.60
N GLU A 72 12.73 7.84 0.65
CA GLU A 72 13.81 7.61 -0.33
C GLU A 72 14.14 8.87 -1.14
N LYS A 73 13.16 9.71 -1.42
CA LYS A 73 13.30 10.97 -2.17
C LYS A 73 13.55 12.20 -1.26
N GLY A 74 13.74 12.01 0.04
CA GLY A 74 13.95 13.11 1.00
C GLY A 74 12.72 13.98 1.25
N MET A 75 11.54 13.48 0.94
CA MET A 75 10.26 14.19 1.11
C MET A 75 9.53 13.82 2.41
N SER A 76 10.19 13.10 3.31
CA SER A 76 9.64 12.70 4.63
C SER A 76 10.54 13.21 5.76
N SER A 77 10.04 13.15 7.00
CA SER A 77 10.83 13.42 8.21
C SER A 77 11.70 12.24 8.64
N MET A 78 11.41 11.04 8.17
CA MET A 78 12.18 9.82 8.37
C MET A 78 13.03 9.57 7.13
N ASP A 79 14.30 9.20 7.30
CA ASP A 79 15.15 8.77 6.19
C ASP A 79 14.82 7.33 5.76
N TRP A 80 15.23 6.98 4.52
CA TRP A 80 14.91 5.70 3.91
C TRP A 80 15.45 4.47 4.66
N GLU A 81 16.66 4.57 5.22
CA GLU A 81 17.27 3.46 5.97
C GLU A 81 16.52 3.21 7.29
N SER A 82 16.14 4.27 7.99
CA SER A 82 15.33 4.20 9.20
C SER A 82 13.94 3.62 8.91
N TRP A 83 13.31 4.03 7.80
CA TRP A 83 12.02 3.50 7.37
C TRP A 83 12.12 1.98 7.09
N LYS A 84 13.10 1.53 6.29
CA LYS A 84 13.33 0.11 6.00
C LYS A 84 13.56 -0.69 7.29
N SER A 85 14.49 -0.24 8.12
CA SER A 85 14.82 -0.91 9.37
C SER A 85 13.61 -1.08 10.27
N HIS A 86 12.78 -0.04 10.39
CA HIS A 86 11.54 -0.09 11.16
C HIS A 86 10.58 -1.15 10.61
N HIS A 87 10.23 -1.07 9.32
CA HIS A 87 9.21 -1.96 8.75
C HIS A 87 9.69 -3.40 8.60
N ILE A 88 10.97 -3.65 8.32
CA ILE A 88 11.58 -4.99 8.36
C ILE A 88 11.48 -5.56 9.78
N SER A 89 11.88 -4.79 10.79
CA SER A 89 11.81 -5.23 12.19
C SER A 89 10.37 -5.54 12.62
N GLN A 90 9.40 -4.72 12.20
CA GLN A 90 7.99 -5.00 12.48
C GLN A 90 7.49 -6.26 11.75
N ALA A 91 7.75 -6.39 10.46
CA ALA A 91 7.30 -7.52 9.65
C ALA A 91 7.86 -8.87 10.16
N THR A 92 9.12 -8.88 10.61
CA THR A 92 9.84 -10.07 11.08
C THR A 92 9.77 -10.32 12.58
N LYS A 93 9.03 -9.49 13.33
CA LYS A 93 8.91 -9.61 14.80
C LYS A 93 8.37 -10.98 15.24
N GLU A 94 7.53 -11.58 14.43
CA GLU A 94 6.96 -12.90 14.63
C GLU A 94 7.08 -13.72 13.34
N PRO A 95 7.35 -15.04 13.40
CA PRO A 95 7.65 -15.84 12.22
C PRO A 95 6.43 -16.18 11.35
N ASN A 96 5.24 -15.89 11.82
CA ASN A 96 3.97 -16.27 11.17
C ASN A 96 3.12 -15.06 10.76
N GLY A 97 2.00 -15.35 10.11
CA GLY A 97 0.99 -14.39 9.69
C GLY A 97 1.17 -13.96 8.24
N SER A 98 0.08 -14.03 7.50
CA SER A 98 -0.05 -13.62 6.10
C SER A 98 -0.43 -12.15 5.99
N VAL A 99 -0.15 -11.50 4.87
CA VAL A 99 -0.76 -10.20 4.51
C VAL A 99 -2.24 -10.38 4.20
N TYR A 100 -2.63 -11.53 3.64
CA TYR A 100 -4.03 -11.89 3.39
C TYR A 100 -4.79 -12.11 4.71
N VAL A 101 -5.97 -11.52 4.83
CA VAL A 101 -6.78 -11.57 6.05
C VAL A 101 -7.80 -12.72 5.96
N TYR A 102 -7.51 -13.84 6.60
CA TYR A 102 -8.44 -14.98 6.63
C TYR A 102 -9.67 -14.72 7.53
N ASP A 103 -9.48 -14.04 8.66
CA ASP A 103 -10.55 -13.66 9.57
C ASP A 103 -10.92 -12.18 9.44
N THR A 104 -11.93 -11.91 8.63
CA THR A 104 -12.44 -10.56 8.38
C THR A 104 -13.47 -10.10 9.43
N THR A 105 -13.74 -10.90 10.46
CA THR A 105 -14.62 -10.50 11.57
C THR A 105 -13.90 -9.66 12.63
N SER A 106 -12.56 -9.66 12.60
CA SER A 106 -11.72 -8.93 13.54
C SER A 106 -11.16 -7.65 12.90
N VAL A 107 -11.67 -6.50 13.30
CA VAL A 107 -11.13 -5.18 12.90
C VAL A 107 -9.63 -5.06 13.24
N GLY A 108 -9.22 -5.55 14.42
CA GLY A 108 -7.81 -5.55 14.83
C GLY A 108 -6.91 -6.44 13.95
N ARG A 109 -7.48 -7.47 13.26
CA ARG A 109 -6.75 -8.26 12.27
C ARG A 109 -6.71 -7.55 10.91
N ILE A 110 -7.82 -6.99 10.47
CA ILE A 110 -7.89 -6.24 9.20
C ILE A 110 -6.84 -5.13 9.20
N PHE A 111 -6.82 -4.29 10.21
CA PHE A 111 -5.89 -3.16 10.35
C PHE A 111 -4.69 -3.50 11.26
N ASN A 112 -4.13 -4.70 11.09
CA ASN A 112 -2.96 -5.11 11.87
C ASN A 112 -1.70 -4.42 11.32
N SER A 113 -1.09 -3.55 12.12
CA SER A 113 0.07 -2.73 11.72
C SER A 113 1.28 -3.55 11.28
N ARG A 114 1.47 -4.76 11.84
CA ARG A 114 2.53 -5.67 11.45
C ARG A 114 2.27 -6.33 10.10
N LEU A 115 1.04 -6.82 9.87
CA LEU A 115 0.72 -7.67 8.73
C LEU A 115 0.21 -6.86 7.53
N SER A 116 -0.84 -6.07 7.71
CA SER A 116 -1.47 -5.35 6.61
C SER A 116 -0.64 -4.16 6.14
N TYR A 117 0.06 -3.49 7.05
CA TYR A 117 0.91 -2.33 6.77
C TYR A 117 2.37 -2.73 6.53
N SER A 118 3.12 -3.05 7.59
CA SER A 118 4.57 -3.27 7.48
C SER A 118 4.94 -4.46 6.61
N LYS A 119 4.29 -5.62 6.80
CA LYS A 119 4.57 -6.80 5.98
C LYS A 119 4.12 -6.59 4.54
N GLY A 120 2.95 -5.95 4.32
CA GLY A 120 2.49 -5.57 2.97
C GLY A 120 3.48 -4.64 2.25
N ALA A 121 3.99 -3.63 2.95
CA ALA A 121 4.99 -2.72 2.40
C ALA A 121 6.33 -3.41 2.09
N ILE A 122 6.80 -4.31 2.95
CA ILE A 122 8.04 -5.07 2.73
C ILE A 122 7.88 -6.08 1.60
N LEU A 123 6.70 -6.70 1.43
CA LEU A 123 6.38 -7.52 0.26
C LEU A 123 6.61 -6.73 -1.04
N LEU A 124 6.05 -5.53 -1.13
CA LEU A 124 6.22 -4.65 -2.30
C LEU A 124 7.68 -4.24 -2.50
N HIS A 125 8.41 -3.96 -1.43
CA HIS A 125 9.83 -3.66 -1.50
C HIS A 125 10.65 -4.83 -2.04
N MET A 126 10.39 -6.06 -1.57
CA MET A 126 11.06 -7.26 -2.06
C MET A 126 10.69 -7.56 -3.51
N LEU A 127 9.42 -7.33 -3.90
CA LEU A 127 8.97 -7.48 -5.28
C LEU A 127 9.71 -6.51 -6.21
N ARG A 128 9.84 -5.22 -5.79
CA ARG A 128 10.64 -4.23 -6.51
C ARG A 128 12.10 -4.68 -6.67
N TRP A 129 12.70 -5.21 -5.60
CA TRP A 129 14.08 -5.69 -5.67
C TRP A 129 14.23 -6.90 -6.59
N THR A 130 13.25 -7.77 -6.62
CA THR A 130 13.22 -8.98 -7.46
C THR A 130 13.05 -8.66 -8.94
N LEU A 131 12.27 -7.63 -9.28
CA LEU A 131 11.90 -7.26 -10.66
C LEU A 131 12.75 -6.12 -11.23
N GLY A 132 13.36 -5.30 -10.36
CA GLY A 132 13.96 -4.03 -10.72
C GLY A 132 12.94 -2.89 -10.86
N ASP A 133 13.44 -1.66 -10.80
CA ASP A 133 12.60 -0.45 -10.75
C ASP A 133 11.70 -0.33 -11.98
N ASP A 134 12.24 -0.52 -13.18
CA ASP A 134 11.50 -0.31 -14.43
C ASP A 134 10.25 -1.21 -14.50
N ILE A 135 10.43 -2.53 -14.32
CA ILE A 135 9.32 -3.50 -14.34
C ILE A 135 8.34 -3.24 -13.21
N PHE A 136 8.85 -2.99 -12.01
CA PHE A 136 8.00 -2.75 -10.83
C PHE A 136 7.07 -1.55 -11.03
N PHE A 137 7.63 -0.40 -11.42
CA PHE A 137 6.81 0.80 -11.61
C PHE A 137 5.95 0.74 -12.88
N ASP A 138 6.38 0.02 -13.93
CA ASP A 138 5.53 -0.21 -15.11
C ASP A 138 4.33 -1.09 -14.78
N ALA A 139 4.52 -2.15 -13.99
CA ALA A 139 3.42 -3.00 -13.54
C ALA A 139 2.39 -2.22 -12.70
N ILE A 140 2.87 -1.35 -11.80
CA ILE A 140 1.99 -0.47 -11.02
C ILE A 140 1.23 0.50 -11.94
N ARG A 141 1.90 1.10 -12.93
CA ARG A 141 1.21 1.98 -13.91
C ARG A 141 0.16 1.21 -14.71
N ASN A 142 0.47 0.00 -15.13
CA ASN A 142 -0.48 -0.86 -15.86
C ASN A 142 -1.69 -1.21 -14.98
N TYR A 143 -1.45 -1.55 -13.70
CA TYR A 143 -2.52 -1.81 -12.73
C TYR A 143 -3.43 -0.59 -12.54
N LEU A 144 -2.86 0.60 -12.32
CA LEU A 144 -3.63 1.82 -12.11
C LEU A 144 -4.36 2.32 -13.38
N ASN A 145 -3.92 1.92 -14.57
CA ASN A 145 -4.54 2.28 -15.83
C ASN A 145 -5.46 1.19 -16.41
N ASP A 146 -5.66 0.08 -15.70
CA ASP A 146 -6.58 -0.97 -16.14
C ASP A 146 -8.04 -0.45 -16.04
N PRO A 147 -8.74 -0.32 -17.17
CA PRO A 147 -10.11 0.19 -17.17
C PRO A 147 -11.12 -0.73 -16.47
N GLU A 148 -10.76 -2.00 -16.21
CA GLU A 148 -11.61 -2.94 -15.46
C GLU A 148 -11.48 -2.71 -13.94
N LEU A 149 -10.40 -2.06 -13.48
CA LEU A 149 -10.12 -1.82 -12.08
C LEU A 149 -10.30 -0.36 -11.67
N ALA A 150 -10.10 0.58 -12.61
CA ALA A 150 -10.21 2.02 -12.40
C ALA A 150 -11.62 2.41 -11.91
N ASP A 151 -11.68 3.25 -10.88
CA ASP A 151 -12.92 3.62 -10.17
C ASP A 151 -13.70 2.40 -9.64
N GLY A 152 -12.99 1.31 -9.33
CA GLY A 152 -13.57 0.03 -8.98
C GLY A 152 -12.80 -0.73 -7.90
N TYR A 153 -12.79 -2.05 -8.02
CA TYR A 153 -12.28 -2.95 -6.99
C TYR A 153 -11.24 -3.92 -7.56
N ALA A 154 -10.20 -4.18 -6.76
CA ALA A 154 -9.19 -5.18 -7.07
C ALA A 154 -8.97 -6.16 -5.92
N LYS A 155 -8.51 -7.35 -6.23
CA LYS A 155 -8.05 -8.38 -5.30
C LYS A 155 -6.57 -8.71 -5.57
N SER A 156 -5.94 -9.43 -4.66
CA SER A 156 -4.54 -9.85 -4.82
C SER A 156 -4.25 -10.50 -6.19
N PRO A 157 -5.10 -11.40 -6.74
CA PRO A 157 -4.86 -11.96 -8.08
C PRO A 157 -4.83 -10.94 -9.21
N ASP A 158 -5.60 -9.84 -9.11
CA ASP A 158 -5.58 -8.79 -10.14
C ASP A 158 -4.23 -8.07 -10.17
N LEU A 159 -3.70 -7.73 -8.99
CA LEU A 159 -2.37 -7.13 -8.88
C LEU A 159 -1.28 -8.08 -9.39
N ILE A 160 -1.31 -9.35 -8.97
CA ILE A 160 -0.35 -10.38 -9.38
C ILE A 160 -0.32 -10.49 -10.90
N ARG A 161 -1.48 -10.60 -11.54
CA ARG A 161 -1.64 -10.66 -13.00
C ARG A 161 -0.93 -9.50 -13.70
N HIS A 162 -1.01 -8.27 -13.17
CA HIS A 162 -0.32 -7.11 -13.74
C HIS A 162 1.19 -7.21 -13.62
N PHE A 163 1.69 -7.68 -12.48
CA PHE A 163 3.13 -7.91 -12.30
C PHE A 163 3.65 -9.01 -13.19
N GLU A 164 2.96 -10.14 -13.29
CA GLU A 164 3.35 -11.27 -14.14
C GLU A 164 3.36 -10.91 -15.63
N ASN A 165 2.30 -10.24 -16.11
CA ASN A 165 2.20 -9.78 -17.48
C ASN A 165 3.33 -8.79 -17.83
N THR A 166 3.64 -7.85 -16.93
CA THR A 166 4.69 -6.86 -17.19
C THR A 166 6.08 -7.47 -17.10
N ALA A 167 6.30 -8.39 -16.15
CA ALA A 167 7.56 -9.11 -16.00
C ALA A 167 7.76 -10.23 -17.03
N ASN A 168 6.71 -10.63 -17.75
CA ASN A 168 6.66 -11.78 -18.63
C ASN A 168 7.18 -13.08 -17.95
N ARG A 169 6.75 -13.30 -16.71
CA ARG A 169 7.07 -14.49 -15.91
C ARG A 169 6.04 -14.72 -14.80
N GLU A 170 5.89 -15.96 -14.38
CA GLU A 170 5.09 -16.33 -13.22
C GLU A 170 5.75 -15.89 -11.90
N LEU A 171 4.95 -15.48 -10.94
CA LEU A 171 5.36 -15.03 -9.62
C LEU A 171 4.68 -15.81 -8.50
N ASP A 172 4.04 -16.94 -8.81
CA ASP A 172 3.32 -17.79 -7.86
C ASP A 172 4.20 -18.19 -6.68
N GLU A 173 5.45 -18.63 -6.93
CA GLU A 173 6.40 -19.02 -5.88
C GLU A 173 6.65 -17.85 -4.92
N PHE A 174 6.83 -16.64 -5.45
CA PHE A 174 7.03 -15.45 -4.64
C PHE A 174 5.78 -15.15 -3.78
N PHE A 175 4.60 -15.10 -4.39
CA PHE A 175 3.40 -14.67 -3.67
C PHE A 175 2.87 -15.73 -2.69
N ASN A 176 3.06 -17.02 -2.95
CA ASN A 176 2.67 -18.12 -2.05
C ASN A 176 3.35 -18.03 -0.68
N ASP A 177 4.52 -17.41 -0.58
CA ASP A 177 5.24 -17.20 0.70
C ASP A 177 4.63 -16.05 1.53
N TRP A 178 3.76 -15.22 0.94
CA TRP A 178 3.25 -14.00 1.57
C TRP A 178 1.73 -13.98 1.78
N LEU A 179 0.97 -14.64 0.89
CA LEU A 179 -0.49 -14.76 0.87
C LEU A 179 -0.97 -16.11 1.45
#